data_bd4dd628641862b6f8d2f7a2b003357f
#
_entry.id   bd4dd628641862b6f8d2f7a2b003357f
#
_cell.length_a   1.000
_cell.length_b   1.000
_cell.length_c   1.000
_cell.angle_alpha   90.00
_cell.angle_beta   90.00
_cell.angle_gamma   90.00
#
_symmetry.space_group_name_H-M   'P 1'
#
loop_
_entity.id
_entity.type
_entity.pdbx_description
1 polymer ?
#
loop_
_entity_poly.entity_id
_entity_poly.type
_entity_poly.pdbx_seq_one_letter_code
_entity_poly.pdbx_strand_id
1 'polypeptide(L)'
;MSQKKSVIFKNLLPVIKQYQQLGFTHEKIVALLRDEHDLDLVTTETFKSYLYRYAKVTSTPSENIKMPNTFQTPREIKKSSKLEHVCYDIRGPVLRAAIEMEEAGHKIIKLNIGNPAPFGFEAPQEIINDVALNLPNAIGYTDSKGIFPARKAICQYYQQKGILDMHVNDVYIGNGVSELIVMAMQGLLDDGDEMLIPMPDYPLWTAAVNLSGGTAIHYKCDEENHWYPDITDMESKITPNTRGIVIINPNNPTGSVLPTSCVAANRRLGQEI
;
A
#
# COMPACT_ATOMS: atom_id res chain seq x y z
N MET A 1 -46.77 -26.43 0.12
CA MET A 1 -45.74 -25.55 -0.52
C MET A 1 -45.72 -24.13 0.08
N SER A 2 -46.86 -23.48 0.36
CA SER A 2 -46.91 -22.10 0.90
C SER A 2 -46.22 -21.90 2.26
N GLN A 3 -46.29 -22.89 3.18
CA GLN A 3 -45.64 -22.80 4.50
C GLN A 3 -44.12 -22.76 4.43
N LYS A 4 -43.50 -23.44 3.45
CA LYS A 4 -42.06 -23.53 3.30
C LYS A 4 -41.43 -22.17 2.95
N LYS A 5 -42.05 -21.40 2.05
CA LYS A 5 -41.55 -20.06 1.62
C LYS A 5 -41.59 -19.05 2.77
N SER A 6 -42.62 -19.08 3.61
CA SER A 6 -42.75 -18.15 4.75
C SER A 6 -41.73 -18.42 5.85
N VAL A 7 -41.38 -19.69 6.08
CA VAL A 7 -40.34 -20.04 7.05
C VAL A 7 -38.97 -19.62 6.57
N ILE A 8 -38.65 -19.87 5.29
CA ILE A 8 -37.40 -19.45 4.68
C ILE A 8 -37.29 -17.92 4.74
N PHE A 9 -38.33 -17.18 4.38
CA PHE A 9 -38.35 -15.73 4.45
C PHE A 9 -38.05 -15.16 5.84
N LYS A 10 -38.66 -15.77 6.89
CA LYS A 10 -38.39 -15.36 8.26
C LYS A 10 -36.95 -15.55 8.67
N ASN A 11 -36.33 -16.63 8.26
CA ASN A 11 -34.92 -16.91 8.55
C ASN A 11 -33.97 -15.96 7.82
N LEU A 12 -34.39 -15.43 6.69
CA LEU A 12 -33.61 -14.49 5.89
C LEU A 12 -33.83 -13.00 6.24
N LEU A 13 -34.71 -12.69 7.20
CA LEU A 13 -34.94 -11.30 7.62
C LEU A 13 -33.68 -10.54 8.03
N PRO A 14 -32.70 -11.13 8.73
CA PRO A 14 -31.44 -10.44 9.02
C PRO A 14 -30.66 -10.09 7.75
N VAL A 15 -30.57 -11.00 6.79
CA VAL A 15 -29.90 -10.81 5.50
C VAL A 15 -30.62 -9.74 4.67
N ILE A 16 -31.96 -9.77 4.64
CA ILE A 16 -32.75 -8.76 3.94
C ILE A 16 -32.52 -7.36 4.52
N LYS A 17 -32.45 -7.23 5.85
CA LYS A 17 -32.12 -5.97 6.53
C LYS A 17 -30.73 -5.47 6.14
N GLN A 18 -29.77 -6.36 6.04
CA GLN A 18 -28.41 -6.02 5.61
C GLN A 18 -28.39 -5.48 4.17
N TYR A 19 -29.10 -6.12 3.24
CA TYR A 19 -29.22 -5.64 1.86
C TYR A 19 -29.92 -4.27 1.79
N GLN A 20 -30.94 -4.02 2.63
CA GLN A 20 -31.60 -2.72 2.73
C GLN A 20 -30.64 -1.63 3.26
N GLN A 21 -29.83 -1.94 4.25
CA GLN A 21 -28.80 -1.02 4.79
C GLN A 21 -27.71 -0.69 3.77
N LEU A 22 -27.40 -1.62 2.86
CA LEU A 22 -26.48 -1.42 1.74
C LEU A 22 -27.13 -0.64 0.57
N GLY A 23 -28.40 -0.21 0.70
CA GLY A 23 -29.08 0.62 -0.29
C GLY A 23 -29.62 -0.15 -1.50
N PHE A 24 -29.78 -1.47 -1.41
CA PHE A 24 -30.33 -2.25 -2.52
C PHE A 24 -31.82 -2.02 -2.69
N THR A 25 -32.28 -1.89 -3.95
CA THR A 25 -33.70 -1.78 -4.26
C THR A 25 -34.43 -3.10 -3.97
N HIS A 26 -35.75 -3.02 -3.77
CA HIS A 26 -36.55 -4.22 -3.50
C HIS A 26 -36.47 -5.25 -4.65
N GLU A 27 -36.40 -4.78 -5.92
CA GLU A 27 -36.23 -5.66 -7.07
C GLU A 27 -34.91 -6.43 -7.01
N LYS A 28 -33.82 -5.73 -6.66
CA LYS A 28 -32.51 -6.34 -6.54
C LYS A 28 -32.43 -7.35 -5.38
N ILE A 29 -33.08 -7.01 -4.27
CA ILE A 29 -33.17 -7.94 -3.12
C ILE A 29 -33.95 -9.20 -3.50
N VAL A 30 -35.07 -9.07 -4.20
CA VAL A 30 -35.86 -10.22 -4.67
C VAL A 30 -35.06 -11.12 -5.62
N ALA A 31 -34.26 -10.52 -6.52
CA ALA A 31 -33.36 -11.28 -7.40
C ALA A 31 -32.31 -12.06 -6.59
N LEU A 32 -31.64 -11.41 -5.63
CA LEU A 32 -30.64 -12.06 -4.76
C LEU A 32 -31.23 -13.17 -3.90
N LEU A 33 -32.44 -12.99 -3.36
CA LEU A 33 -33.14 -14.04 -2.60
C LEU A 33 -33.48 -15.27 -3.44
N ARG A 34 -33.74 -15.07 -4.74
CA ARG A 34 -33.94 -16.17 -5.69
C ARG A 34 -32.63 -16.89 -6.00
N ASP A 35 -31.59 -16.11 -6.35
CA ASP A 35 -30.35 -16.65 -6.88
C ASP A 35 -29.45 -17.26 -5.81
N GLU A 36 -29.40 -16.64 -4.61
CA GLU A 36 -28.47 -17.04 -3.55
C GLU A 36 -29.14 -17.90 -2.45
N HIS A 37 -30.47 -17.80 -2.30
CA HIS A 37 -31.18 -18.44 -1.17
C HIS A 37 -32.34 -19.35 -1.58
N ASP A 38 -32.45 -19.65 -2.86
CA ASP A 38 -33.54 -20.53 -3.42
C ASP A 38 -34.94 -20.08 -2.97
N LEU A 39 -35.14 -18.78 -2.77
CA LEU A 39 -36.42 -18.20 -2.36
C LEU A 39 -37.03 -17.39 -3.49
N ASP A 40 -37.81 -18.04 -4.35
CA ASP A 40 -38.52 -17.37 -5.43
C ASP A 40 -39.81 -16.70 -4.88
N LEU A 41 -39.74 -15.38 -4.73
CA LEU A 41 -40.87 -14.50 -4.49
C LEU A 41 -41.28 -13.90 -5.85
N VAL A 42 -42.39 -14.39 -6.37
CA VAL A 42 -42.86 -14.14 -7.74
C VAL A 42 -42.90 -12.66 -8.13
N THR A 43 -43.12 -11.75 -7.17
CA THR A 43 -43.15 -10.29 -7.41
C THR A 43 -42.60 -9.49 -6.24
N THR A 44 -42.16 -8.25 -6.52
CA THR A 44 -41.77 -7.28 -5.49
C THR A 44 -42.91 -6.96 -4.51
N GLU A 45 -44.14 -7.04 -4.96
CA GLU A 45 -45.33 -6.84 -4.12
C GLU A 45 -45.49 -7.99 -3.10
N THR A 46 -45.25 -9.22 -3.51
CA THR A 46 -45.20 -10.36 -2.61
C THR A 46 -44.11 -10.18 -1.56
N PHE A 47 -42.93 -9.70 -1.95
CA PHE A 47 -41.82 -9.37 -1.04
C PHE A 47 -42.26 -8.31 0.01
N LYS A 48 -42.86 -7.20 -0.43
CA LYS A 48 -43.36 -6.13 0.46
C LYS A 48 -44.41 -6.67 1.44
N SER A 49 -45.33 -7.52 0.96
CA SER A 49 -46.34 -8.14 1.79
C SER A 49 -45.74 -9.03 2.88
N TYR A 50 -44.71 -9.81 2.53
CA TYR A 50 -43.99 -10.66 3.51
C TYR A 50 -43.18 -9.78 4.50
N LEU A 51 -42.51 -8.72 4.04
CA LEU A 51 -41.85 -7.78 4.94
C LEU A 51 -42.82 -7.14 5.91
N TYR A 52 -43.97 -6.64 5.45
CA TYR A 52 -44.98 -6.04 6.31
C TYR A 52 -45.52 -7.05 7.36
N ARG A 53 -45.79 -8.30 6.95
CA ARG A 53 -46.32 -9.34 7.82
C ARG A 53 -45.34 -9.82 8.88
N TYR A 54 -44.06 -9.95 8.53
CA TYR A 54 -43.03 -10.58 9.39
C TYR A 54 -42.12 -9.58 10.08
N ALA A 55 -41.94 -8.37 9.58
CA ALA A 55 -41.22 -7.33 10.30
C ALA A 55 -42.00 -6.80 11.53
N LYS A 56 -43.33 -6.86 11.50
CA LYS A 56 -44.17 -6.49 12.66
C LYS A 56 -44.16 -7.52 13.79
N VAL A 57 -43.82 -8.79 13.54
CA VAL A 57 -43.85 -9.86 14.56
C VAL A 57 -42.63 -9.83 15.48
N THR A 58 -41.62 -9.00 15.20
CA THR A 58 -40.43 -8.85 16.06
C THR A 58 -40.55 -7.74 17.11
N SER A 59 -41.72 -7.14 17.28
CA SER A 59 -41.99 -6.19 18.35
C SER A 59 -42.81 -6.80 19.50
N THR A 60 -42.39 -7.91 20.04
CA THR A 60 -42.73 -8.27 21.45
C THR A 60 -41.86 -7.37 22.34
N PRO A 61 -42.44 -6.71 23.36
CA PRO A 61 -41.62 -5.97 24.32
C PRO A 61 -40.75 -6.98 25.07
N SER A 62 -39.52 -7.15 24.67
CA SER A 62 -38.53 -7.79 25.52
C SER A 62 -38.33 -6.87 26.72
N GLU A 63 -38.44 -7.44 27.89
CA GLU A 63 -38.11 -6.86 29.19
C GLU A 63 -36.87 -5.94 29.07
N ASN A 64 -36.96 -4.80 29.78
CA ASN A 64 -35.90 -3.84 29.95
C ASN A 64 -34.56 -4.49 30.31
N ILE A 65 -33.85 -5.03 29.34
CA ILE A 65 -32.42 -5.14 29.44
C ILE A 65 -31.92 -3.69 29.29
N LYS A 66 -31.67 -3.02 30.42
CA LYS A 66 -30.87 -1.81 30.47
C LYS A 66 -29.53 -2.18 29.88
N MET A 67 -29.39 -1.99 28.57
CA MET A 67 -28.08 -1.89 27.95
C MET A 67 -27.35 -0.80 28.70
N PRO A 68 -26.10 -1.01 29.13
CA PRO A 68 -25.33 0.06 29.73
C PRO A 68 -25.29 1.19 28.71
N ASN A 69 -25.64 2.39 29.17
CA ASN A 69 -25.75 3.61 28.36
C ASN A 69 -24.34 4.11 27.99
N THR A 70 -23.57 3.28 27.30
CA THR A 70 -22.19 3.54 26.87
C THR A 70 -22.04 3.55 25.34
N PHE A 71 -23.12 3.76 24.60
CA PHE A 71 -22.99 4.33 23.28
C PHE A 71 -22.74 5.83 23.43
N GLN A 72 -21.53 6.15 23.92
CA GLN A 72 -20.92 7.45 23.73
C GLN A 72 -21.11 7.84 22.26
N THR A 73 -21.30 9.13 22.02
CA THR A 73 -21.25 9.76 20.68
C THR A 73 -20.28 9.01 19.79
N PRO A 74 -20.65 8.70 18.53
CA PRO A 74 -19.79 7.95 17.63
C PRO A 74 -18.38 8.53 17.71
N ARG A 75 -17.41 7.70 18.06
CA ARG A 75 -16.02 8.14 18.21
C ARG A 75 -15.59 8.67 16.85
N GLU A 76 -15.20 9.91 16.79
CA GLU A 76 -14.66 10.52 15.57
C GLU A 76 -13.45 9.71 15.10
N ILE A 77 -13.51 9.20 13.87
CA ILE A 77 -12.40 8.47 13.27
C ILE A 77 -11.38 9.50 12.80
N LYS A 78 -10.30 9.66 13.56
CA LYS A 78 -9.18 10.55 13.22
C LYS A 78 -8.08 9.80 12.52
N LYS A 79 -7.31 10.52 11.69
CA LYS A 79 -6.05 9.99 11.14
C LYS A 79 -5.09 9.67 12.31
N SER A 80 -4.24 8.67 12.12
CA SER A 80 -3.16 8.38 13.07
C SER A 80 -2.23 9.59 13.19
N SER A 81 -1.77 9.89 14.40
CA SER A 81 -0.77 10.95 14.64
C SER A 81 0.56 10.69 13.91
N LYS A 82 0.89 9.43 13.62
CA LYS A 82 2.04 9.07 12.78
C LYS A 82 1.99 9.69 11.37
N LEU A 83 0.80 10.05 10.89
CA LEU A 83 0.62 10.69 9.59
C LEU A 83 0.83 12.20 9.59
N GLU A 84 0.98 12.84 10.76
CA GLU A 84 1.17 14.28 10.85
C GLU A 84 2.52 14.74 10.29
N HIS A 85 3.53 13.88 10.36
CA HIS A 85 4.89 14.12 9.85
C HIS A 85 5.20 13.41 8.54
N VAL A 86 4.18 12.89 7.86
CA VAL A 86 4.33 12.18 6.58
C VAL A 86 3.94 13.10 5.44
N CYS A 87 4.93 13.75 4.83
CA CYS A 87 4.76 14.58 3.64
C CYS A 87 4.92 13.74 2.36
N TYR A 88 4.06 12.73 2.17
CA TYR A 88 4.07 11.90 0.95
C TYR A 88 3.09 12.39 -0.12
N ASP A 89 2.74 13.66 -0.12
CA ASP A 89 1.88 14.23 -1.17
C ASP A 89 2.72 14.72 -2.36
N ILE A 90 3.20 13.77 -3.17
CA ILE A 90 3.84 14.05 -4.47
C ILE A 90 2.83 14.62 -5.50
N ARG A 91 1.56 14.72 -5.15
CA ARG A 91 0.45 15.19 -5.99
C ARG A 91 -0.06 16.57 -5.61
N GLY A 92 0.56 17.26 -4.71
CA GLY A 92 0.17 18.52 -4.08
C GLY A 92 -0.41 19.63 -4.97
N PRO A 93 -0.26 20.92 -4.59
CA PRO A 93 -0.90 22.02 -5.29
C PRO A 93 -0.48 22.15 -6.75
N VAL A 94 0.75 21.76 -7.08
CA VAL A 94 1.27 21.82 -8.46
C VAL A 94 0.51 20.88 -9.39
N LEU A 95 0.19 19.65 -8.94
CA LEU A 95 -0.61 18.72 -9.74
C LEU A 95 -2.04 19.24 -9.94
N ARG A 96 -2.66 19.82 -8.90
CA ARG A 96 -4.01 20.42 -9.04
C ARG A 96 -4.02 21.53 -10.08
N ALA A 97 -3.07 22.45 -10.01
CA ALA A 97 -2.92 23.50 -11.00
C ALA A 97 -2.68 22.94 -12.41
N ALA A 98 -1.89 21.88 -12.55
CA ALA A 98 -1.67 21.23 -13.84
C ALA A 98 -2.96 20.61 -14.40
N ILE A 99 -3.77 19.97 -13.56
CA ILE A 99 -5.09 19.41 -13.97
C ILE A 99 -6.02 20.51 -14.41
N GLU A 100 -6.14 21.60 -13.64
CA GLU A 100 -6.98 22.76 -14.01
C GLU A 100 -6.55 23.38 -15.35
N MET A 101 -5.26 23.46 -15.62
CA MET A 101 -4.75 23.91 -16.90
C MET A 101 -5.06 22.94 -18.03
N GLU A 102 -4.96 21.62 -17.82
CA GLU A 102 -5.35 20.61 -18.81
C GLU A 102 -6.85 20.69 -19.12
N GLU A 103 -7.71 20.85 -18.12
CA GLU A 103 -9.16 21.06 -18.29
C GLU A 103 -9.48 22.34 -19.05
N ALA A 104 -8.64 23.39 -18.90
CA ALA A 104 -8.72 24.62 -19.68
C ALA A 104 -8.17 24.51 -21.11
N GLY A 105 -7.71 23.31 -21.52
CA GLY A 105 -7.24 23.01 -22.88
C GLY A 105 -5.73 23.22 -23.10
N HIS A 106 -4.95 23.47 -22.04
CA HIS A 106 -3.50 23.58 -22.16
C HIS A 106 -2.85 22.19 -22.21
N LYS A 107 -1.83 22.03 -23.04
CA LYS A 107 -1.02 20.81 -23.10
C LYS A 107 0.08 20.87 -22.04
N ILE A 108 0.01 20.00 -21.03
CA ILE A 108 1.00 19.88 -19.96
C ILE A 108 1.93 18.70 -20.24
N ILE A 109 3.25 18.93 -20.18
CA ILE A 109 4.26 17.88 -20.25
C ILE A 109 4.59 17.45 -18.82
N LYS A 110 4.21 16.22 -18.47
CA LYS A 110 4.40 15.66 -17.12
C LYS A 110 5.77 15.02 -17.01
N LEU A 111 6.70 15.66 -16.30
CA LEU A 111 8.05 15.18 -16.05
C LEU A 111 8.28 14.72 -14.60
N ASN A 112 7.24 14.73 -13.78
CA ASN A 112 7.29 14.45 -12.35
C ASN A 112 7.33 12.97 -12.00
N ILE A 113 6.92 12.08 -12.93
CA ILE A 113 6.92 10.63 -12.73
C ILE A 113 7.51 9.98 -13.99
N GLY A 114 8.54 9.15 -13.79
CA GLY A 114 9.12 8.33 -14.86
C GLY A 114 8.14 7.23 -15.28
N ASN A 115 7.42 7.50 -16.38
CA ASN A 115 6.52 6.52 -16.99
C ASN A 115 6.82 6.46 -18.49
N PRO A 116 7.64 5.49 -18.96
CA PRO A 116 8.04 5.40 -20.36
C PRO A 116 6.92 5.00 -21.32
N ALA A 117 5.94 4.21 -20.85
CA ALA A 117 4.91 3.63 -21.72
C ALA A 117 4.13 4.66 -22.57
N PRO A 118 3.68 5.82 -22.05
CA PRO A 118 2.99 6.84 -22.85
C PRO A 118 3.85 7.46 -23.97
N PHE A 119 5.17 7.24 -23.92
CA PHE A 119 6.14 7.75 -24.92
C PHE A 119 6.55 6.68 -25.94
N GLY A 120 5.83 5.55 -26.00
CA GLY A 120 6.07 4.49 -26.98
C GLY A 120 7.17 3.50 -26.60
N PHE A 121 7.61 3.50 -25.34
CA PHE A 121 8.51 2.46 -24.84
C PHE A 121 7.69 1.27 -24.35
N GLU A 122 7.87 0.14 -24.98
CA GLU A 122 7.21 -1.13 -24.64
C GLU A 122 8.16 -2.07 -23.90
N ALA A 123 7.59 -2.99 -23.15
CA ALA A 123 8.38 -4.07 -22.58
C ALA A 123 8.88 -5.01 -23.71
N PRO A 124 10.10 -5.55 -23.60
CA PRO A 124 10.56 -6.57 -24.54
C PRO A 124 9.55 -7.74 -24.67
N GLN A 125 9.32 -8.17 -25.92
CA GLN A 125 8.31 -9.20 -26.20
C GLN A 125 8.61 -10.52 -25.48
N GLU A 126 9.90 -10.82 -25.25
CA GLU A 126 10.36 -11.99 -24.52
C GLU A 126 9.83 -11.98 -23.08
N ILE A 127 9.85 -10.82 -22.40
CA ILE A 127 9.33 -10.66 -21.05
C ILE A 127 7.81 -10.85 -21.03
N ILE A 128 7.09 -10.25 -21.99
CA ILE A 128 5.64 -10.37 -22.11
C ILE A 128 5.25 -11.84 -22.30
N ASN A 129 5.95 -12.54 -23.21
CA ASN A 129 5.69 -13.94 -23.49
C ASN A 129 5.97 -14.83 -22.28
N ASP A 130 7.07 -14.59 -21.56
CA ASP A 130 7.43 -15.37 -20.37
C ASP A 130 6.39 -15.20 -19.26
N VAL A 131 5.95 -13.97 -18.99
CA VAL A 131 4.87 -13.70 -18.04
C VAL A 131 3.58 -14.42 -18.45
N ALA A 132 3.17 -14.34 -19.71
CA ALA A 132 1.95 -14.99 -20.21
C ALA A 132 2.01 -16.51 -20.08
N LEU A 133 3.15 -17.12 -20.40
CA LEU A 133 3.35 -18.57 -20.31
C LEU A 133 3.36 -19.09 -18.87
N ASN A 134 3.87 -18.29 -17.93
CA ASN A 134 3.97 -18.68 -16.53
C ASN A 134 2.76 -18.27 -15.67
N LEU A 135 1.85 -17.45 -16.19
CA LEU A 135 0.65 -17.01 -15.48
C LEU A 135 -0.21 -18.16 -14.91
N PRO A 136 -0.43 -19.30 -15.63
CA PRO A 136 -1.16 -20.44 -15.08
C PRO A 136 -0.50 -21.06 -13.84
N ASN A 137 0.80 -20.89 -13.65
CA ASN A 137 1.55 -21.39 -12.49
C ASN A 137 1.54 -20.41 -11.31
N ALA A 138 1.05 -19.20 -11.51
CA ALA A 138 1.04 -18.12 -10.50
C ALA A 138 -0.27 -18.02 -9.70
N ILE A 139 -1.16 -19.03 -9.78
CA ILE A 139 -2.48 -19.01 -9.15
C ILE A 139 -2.48 -19.45 -7.68
N GLY A 140 -1.37 -19.97 -7.17
CA GLY A 140 -1.25 -20.46 -5.79
C GLY A 140 -0.31 -19.61 -4.94
N TYR A 141 -0.29 -19.92 -3.64
CA TYR A 141 0.71 -19.36 -2.72
C TYR A 141 2.10 -19.91 -3.03
N THR A 142 3.11 -19.10 -2.74
CA THR A 142 4.53 -19.47 -2.88
C THR A 142 5.30 -19.15 -1.61
N ASP A 143 6.63 -19.39 -1.60
CA ASP A 143 7.52 -19.00 -0.52
C ASP A 143 7.43 -17.48 -0.27
N SER A 144 7.34 -17.07 0.99
CA SER A 144 7.26 -15.67 1.40
C SER A 144 8.45 -14.81 0.95
N LYS A 145 9.60 -15.43 0.73
CA LYS A 145 10.79 -14.76 0.17
C LYS A 145 10.70 -14.56 -1.37
N GLY A 146 9.75 -15.18 -2.02
CA GLY A 146 9.63 -15.25 -3.48
C GLY A 146 10.05 -16.61 -4.05
N ILE A 147 9.66 -16.90 -5.28
CA ILE A 147 9.92 -18.19 -5.93
C ILE A 147 11.43 -18.44 -6.05
N PHE A 148 11.84 -19.69 -5.77
CA PHE A 148 13.26 -20.10 -5.79
C PHE A 148 13.99 -19.78 -7.10
N PRO A 149 13.43 -20.05 -8.30
CA PRO A 149 14.13 -19.75 -9.57
C PRO A 149 14.46 -18.26 -9.71
N ALA A 150 13.56 -17.36 -9.34
CA ALA A 150 13.80 -15.91 -9.41
C ALA A 150 14.88 -15.48 -8.40
N ARG A 151 14.80 -15.94 -7.14
CA ARG A 151 15.84 -15.66 -6.13
C ARG A 151 17.21 -16.16 -6.56
N LYS A 152 17.28 -17.35 -7.17
CA LYS A 152 18.51 -17.92 -7.70
C LYS A 152 19.07 -17.08 -8.86
N ALA A 153 18.22 -16.65 -9.79
CA ALA A 153 18.64 -15.79 -10.89
C ALA A 153 19.21 -14.44 -10.39
N ILE A 154 18.56 -13.81 -9.40
CA ILE A 154 19.05 -12.60 -8.74
C ILE A 154 20.42 -12.85 -8.11
N CYS A 155 20.56 -13.92 -7.34
CA CYS A 155 21.82 -14.30 -6.71
C CYS A 155 22.94 -14.46 -7.74
N GLN A 156 22.70 -15.19 -8.83
CA GLN A 156 23.67 -15.38 -9.92
C GLN A 156 24.05 -14.06 -10.61
N TYR A 157 23.06 -13.19 -10.85
CA TYR A 157 23.32 -11.88 -11.44
C TYR A 157 24.25 -11.02 -10.57
N TYR A 158 24.05 -10.99 -9.27
CA TYR A 158 24.93 -10.23 -8.38
C TYR A 158 26.29 -10.88 -8.17
N GLN A 159 26.37 -12.22 -8.17
CA GLN A 159 27.65 -12.94 -8.17
C GLN A 159 28.50 -12.61 -9.40
N GLN A 160 27.88 -12.51 -10.59
CA GLN A 160 28.56 -12.05 -11.82
C GLN A 160 29.08 -10.61 -11.70
N LYS A 161 28.44 -9.78 -10.88
CA LYS A 161 28.89 -8.41 -10.57
C LYS A 161 29.92 -8.34 -9.45
N GLY A 162 30.43 -9.48 -8.95
CA GLY A 162 31.49 -9.54 -7.94
C GLY A 162 31.01 -9.62 -6.49
N ILE A 163 29.71 -9.76 -6.24
CA ILE A 163 29.17 -9.98 -4.88
C ILE A 163 29.11 -11.50 -4.65
N LEU A 164 30.24 -12.09 -4.26
CA LEU A 164 30.40 -13.55 -4.22
C LEU A 164 29.74 -14.22 -3.02
N ASP A 165 29.64 -13.54 -1.88
CA ASP A 165 29.12 -14.09 -0.62
C ASP A 165 27.60 -14.07 -0.51
N MET A 166 26.90 -13.76 -1.60
CA MET A 166 25.44 -13.71 -1.65
C MET A 166 24.83 -15.11 -1.79
N HIS A 167 23.96 -15.49 -0.87
CA HIS A 167 23.22 -16.74 -0.91
C HIS A 167 21.75 -16.54 -1.30
N VAL A 168 21.13 -17.56 -1.86
CA VAL A 168 19.71 -17.52 -2.28
C VAL A 168 18.78 -17.21 -1.10
N ASN A 169 19.18 -17.58 0.13
CA ASN A 169 18.40 -17.31 1.34
C ASN A 169 18.44 -15.85 1.80
N ASP A 170 19.36 -15.06 1.26
CA ASP A 170 19.51 -13.63 1.57
C ASP A 170 18.65 -12.76 0.63
N VAL A 171 18.00 -13.39 -0.36
CA VAL A 171 17.18 -12.72 -1.36
C VAL A 171 15.72 -12.75 -0.97
N TYR A 172 15.11 -11.57 -0.87
CA TYR A 172 13.68 -11.34 -0.68
C TYR A 172 13.14 -10.58 -1.87
N ILE A 173 12.03 -11.05 -2.44
CA ILE A 173 11.37 -10.42 -3.59
C ILE A 173 10.13 -9.70 -3.09
N GLY A 174 10.02 -8.40 -3.42
CA GLY A 174 8.85 -7.58 -3.14
C GLY A 174 8.20 -7.04 -4.40
N ASN A 175 7.04 -6.45 -4.26
CA ASN A 175 6.30 -5.79 -5.34
C ASN A 175 6.82 -4.35 -5.53
N GLY A 176 7.99 -4.27 -6.17
CA GLY A 176 8.69 -3.01 -6.37
C GLY A 176 9.46 -2.52 -5.13
N VAL A 177 10.30 -1.50 -5.34
CA VAL A 177 11.16 -0.94 -4.29
C VAL A 177 10.36 -0.34 -3.13
N SER A 178 9.16 0.16 -3.39
CA SER A 178 8.34 0.79 -2.36
C SER A 178 7.92 -0.17 -1.25
N GLU A 179 7.53 -1.40 -1.59
CA GLU A 179 7.23 -2.43 -0.60
C GLU A 179 8.47 -2.80 0.21
N LEU A 180 9.61 -2.97 -0.46
CA LEU A 180 10.87 -3.32 0.19
C LEU A 180 11.37 -2.22 1.16
N ILE A 181 11.19 -0.94 0.80
CA ILE A 181 11.47 0.19 1.71
C ILE A 181 10.62 0.08 2.98
N VAL A 182 9.31 -0.10 2.84
CA VAL A 182 8.40 -0.19 3.98
C VAL A 182 8.74 -1.39 4.85
N MET A 183 8.97 -2.56 4.24
CA MET A 183 9.34 -3.78 4.97
C MET A 183 10.68 -3.62 5.72
N ALA A 184 11.68 -3.01 5.08
CA ALA A 184 12.99 -2.78 5.69
C ALA A 184 12.88 -1.83 6.89
N MET A 185 12.17 -0.70 6.75
CA MET A 185 12.01 0.25 7.85
C MET A 185 11.22 -0.35 9.02
N GLN A 186 10.17 -1.12 8.74
CA GLN A 186 9.42 -1.84 9.78
C GLN A 186 10.22 -2.93 10.48
N GLY A 187 11.18 -3.55 9.79
CA GLY A 187 12.02 -4.59 10.36
C GLY A 187 13.25 -4.09 11.11
N LEU A 188 13.66 -2.83 10.89
CA LEU A 188 14.90 -2.29 11.44
C LEU A 188 14.70 -1.24 12.53
N LEU A 189 13.53 -0.57 12.60
CA LEU A 189 13.32 0.59 13.44
C LEU A 189 12.35 0.33 14.59
N ASP A 190 12.77 0.71 15.78
CA ASP A 190 11.95 0.88 16.97
C ASP A 190 11.60 2.36 17.18
N ASP A 191 10.68 2.63 18.13
CA ASP A 191 10.32 4.01 18.50
C ASP A 191 11.54 4.76 19.06
N GLY A 192 11.88 5.89 18.44
CA GLY A 192 13.00 6.74 18.81
C GLY A 192 14.30 6.47 18.06
N ASP A 193 14.34 5.44 17.22
CA ASP A 193 15.46 5.19 16.32
C ASP A 193 15.54 6.25 15.21
N GLU A 194 16.75 6.48 14.70
CA GLU A 194 17.02 7.45 13.65
C GLU A 194 17.57 6.76 12.41
N MET A 195 17.13 7.25 11.22
CA MET A 195 17.66 6.82 9.93
C MET A 195 18.16 8.05 9.15
N LEU A 196 19.42 8.03 8.74
CA LEU A 196 19.96 9.08 7.87
C LEU A 196 19.45 8.88 6.44
N ILE A 197 18.77 9.91 5.89
CA ILE A 197 18.14 9.93 4.58
C ILE A 197 18.76 11.04 3.73
N PRO A 198 19.09 10.82 2.43
CA PRO A 198 19.60 11.88 1.57
C PRO A 198 18.58 13.01 1.38
N MET A 199 19.07 14.22 1.15
CA MET A 199 18.24 15.37 0.77
C MET A 199 18.84 16.05 -0.45
N PRO A 200 18.16 16.02 -1.62
CA PRO A 200 16.82 15.50 -1.87
C PRO A 200 16.75 13.97 -1.96
N ASP A 201 15.56 13.41 -1.63
CA ASP A 201 15.28 11.98 -1.68
C ASP A 201 13.98 11.66 -2.44
N TYR A 202 13.70 10.35 -2.57
CA TYR A 202 12.38 9.86 -2.89
C TYR A 202 11.53 9.89 -1.61
N PRO A 203 10.42 10.67 -1.55
CA PRO A 203 9.71 10.97 -0.28
C PRO A 203 9.22 9.76 0.53
N LEU A 204 9.14 8.58 -0.10
CA LEU A 204 8.75 7.36 0.58
C LEU A 204 9.74 6.94 1.67
N TRP A 205 11.04 7.22 1.53
CA TRP A 205 12.02 6.89 2.56
C TRP A 205 11.67 7.57 3.88
N THR A 206 11.50 8.89 3.84
CA THR A 206 11.08 9.68 5.01
C THR A 206 9.73 9.20 5.57
N ALA A 207 8.76 8.94 4.69
CA ALA A 207 7.45 8.46 5.09
C ALA A 207 7.53 7.09 5.78
N ALA A 208 8.28 6.15 5.23
CA ALA A 208 8.41 4.80 5.78
C ALA A 208 9.11 4.80 7.14
N VAL A 209 10.17 5.60 7.31
CA VAL A 209 10.85 5.77 8.60
C VAL A 209 9.88 6.28 9.67
N ASN A 210 9.18 7.38 9.38
CA ASN A 210 8.26 8.00 10.34
C ASN A 210 7.06 7.09 10.67
N LEU A 211 6.53 6.35 9.68
CA LEU A 211 5.44 5.39 9.90
C LEU A 211 5.89 4.18 10.72
N SER A 212 7.17 3.81 10.66
CA SER A 212 7.75 2.70 11.44
C SER A 212 8.12 3.08 12.87
N GLY A 213 7.91 4.33 13.28
CA GLY A 213 8.22 4.81 14.64
C GLY A 213 9.58 5.51 14.77
N GLY A 214 10.41 5.45 13.72
CA GLY A 214 11.69 6.14 13.68
C GLY A 214 11.57 7.63 13.31
N THR A 215 12.71 8.31 13.32
CA THR A 215 12.87 9.69 12.89
C THR A 215 13.81 9.77 11.69
N ALA A 216 13.34 10.38 10.60
CA ALA A 216 14.16 10.61 9.42
C ALA A 216 15.07 11.83 9.65
N ILE A 217 16.37 11.61 9.63
CA ILE A 217 17.41 12.64 9.75
C ILE A 217 18.00 12.87 8.36
N HIS A 218 17.76 14.04 7.77
CA HIS A 218 18.20 14.31 6.41
C HIS A 218 19.65 14.81 6.37
N TYR A 219 20.49 14.15 5.59
CA TYR A 219 21.83 14.65 5.27
C TYR A 219 21.86 15.35 3.91
N LYS A 220 22.72 16.35 3.78
CA LYS A 220 22.84 17.15 2.57
C LYS A 220 23.51 16.35 1.45
N CYS A 221 22.90 16.39 0.25
CA CYS A 221 23.60 16.10 -1.00
C CYS A 221 23.98 17.44 -1.65
N ASP A 222 25.26 17.64 -1.92
CA ASP A 222 25.79 18.93 -2.33
C ASP A 222 25.59 19.18 -3.83
N GLU A 223 24.75 20.16 -4.17
CA GLU A 223 24.42 20.50 -5.56
C GLU A 223 25.65 20.96 -6.35
N GLU A 224 26.53 21.72 -5.73
CA GLU A 224 27.75 22.22 -6.36
C GLU A 224 28.78 21.11 -6.59
N ASN A 225 28.64 19.99 -5.86
CA ASN A 225 29.47 18.80 -5.97
C ASN A 225 28.67 17.60 -6.53
N HIS A 226 27.99 17.79 -7.66
CA HIS A 226 27.26 16.73 -8.38
C HIS A 226 26.21 15.99 -7.56
N TRP A 227 25.64 16.59 -6.54
CA TRP A 227 24.68 15.97 -5.61
C TRP A 227 25.26 14.79 -4.83
N TYR A 228 26.57 14.78 -4.59
CA TYR A 228 27.18 13.77 -3.74
C TYR A 228 26.85 14.03 -2.27
N PRO A 229 26.71 12.97 -1.44
CA PRO A 229 26.57 13.10 -0.01
C PRO A 229 27.69 13.92 0.61
N ASP A 230 27.35 14.90 1.42
CA ASP A 230 28.29 15.65 2.26
C ASP A 230 28.62 14.79 3.49
N ILE A 231 29.82 14.18 3.48
CA ILE A 231 30.26 13.28 4.52
C ILE A 231 30.38 13.98 5.87
N THR A 232 30.82 15.25 5.89
CA THR A 232 30.95 16.02 7.13
C THR A 232 29.57 16.30 7.75
N ASP A 233 28.58 16.63 6.90
CA ASP A 233 27.21 16.82 7.35
C ASP A 233 26.63 15.50 7.89
N MET A 234 26.89 14.36 7.23
CA MET A 234 26.47 13.03 7.71
C MET A 234 27.08 12.71 9.07
N GLU A 235 28.40 12.86 9.22
CA GLU A 235 29.11 12.60 10.49
C GLU A 235 28.53 13.43 11.64
N SER A 236 28.21 14.70 11.37
CA SER A 236 27.62 15.59 12.38
C SER A 236 26.22 15.21 12.85
N LYS A 237 25.53 14.34 12.09
CA LYS A 237 24.15 13.92 12.33
C LYS A 237 24.03 12.51 12.90
N ILE A 238 25.11 11.78 13.02
CA ILE A 238 25.14 10.46 13.65
C ILE A 238 25.01 10.61 15.16
N THR A 239 24.08 9.88 15.74
CA THR A 239 23.83 9.83 17.19
C THR A 239 23.80 8.37 17.67
N PRO A 240 23.77 8.11 18.98
CA PRO A 240 23.58 6.75 19.49
C PRO A 240 22.24 6.10 19.08
N ASN A 241 21.28 6.86 18.61
CA ASN A 241 19.99 6.36 18.13
C ASN A 241 20.00 6.06 16.62
N THR A 242 21.07 6.39 15.92
CA THR A 242 21.19 6.12 14.48
C THR A 242 21.26 4.62 14.24
N ARG A 243 20.35 4.08 13.43
CA ARG A 243 20.29 2.66 13.05
C ARG A 243 20.82 2.36 11.66
N GLY A 244 20.92 3.37 10.83
CA GLY A 244 21.44 3.16 9.48
C GLY A 244 21.45 4.41 8.64
N ILE A 245 22.03 4.24 7.46
CA ILE A 245 22.19 5.29 6.44
C ILE A 245 21.59 4.77 5.14
N VAL A 246 20.65 5.52 4.55
CA VAL A 246 20.12 5.23 3.23
C VAL A 246 21.01 5.85 2.18
N ILE A 247 21.51 5.03 1.26
CA ILE A 247 22.24 5.45 0.06
C ILE A 247 21.45 5.03 -1.16
N ILE A 248 21.18 5.99 -2.05
CA ILE A 248 20.43 5.76 -3.29
C ILE A 248 21.41 6.00 -4.44
N ASN A 249 21.73 4.95 -5.21
CA ASN A 249 22.73 5.05 -6.29
C ASN A 249 22.32 4.21 -7.52
N PRO A 250 22.04 4.83 -8.68
CA PRO A 250 21.90 6.27 -8.90
C PRO A 250 20.84 6.93 -8.04
N ASN A 251 21.04 8.18 -7.61
CA ASN A 251 20.12 8.86 -6.72
C ASN A 251 18.78 9.20 -7.43
N ASN A 252 17.69 8.97 -6.75
CA ASN A 252 16.36 9.47 -7.11
C ASN A 252 15.99 10.58 -6.10
N PRO A 253 15.84 11.88 -6.51
CA PRO A 253 15.52 12.30 -7.87
C PRO A 253 16.68 12.90 -8.69
N THR A 254 17.87 13.09 -8.17
CA THR A 254 18.94 13.90 -8.84
C THR A 254 19.61 13.21 -10.02
N GLY A 255 19.52 11.87 -10.10
CA GLY A 255 20.23 11.07 -11.11
C GLY A 255 21.74 10.96 -10.87
N SER A 256 22.25 11.46 -9.74
CA SER A 256 23.66 11.41 -9.40
C SER A 256 24.15 9.98 -9.26
N VAL A 257 25.30 9.68 -9.86
CA VAL A 257 25.99 8.39 -9.74
C VAL A 257 27.22 8.57 -8.85
N LEU A 258 27.21 7.92 -7.70
CA LEU A 258 28.27 8.08 -6.70
C LEU A 258 29.58 7.39 -7.13
N PRO A 259 30.72 8.09 -7.08
CA PRO A 259 32.01 7.47 -7.34
C PRO A 259 32.38 6.48 -6.22
N THR A 260 33.24 5.51 -6.54
CA THR A 260 33.66 4.45 -5.60
C THR A 260 34.25 5.01 -4.29
N SER A 261 34.94 6.14 -4.34
CA SER A 261 35.46 6.82 -3.16
C SER A 261 34.38 7.28 -2.20
N CYS A 262 33.29 7.83 -2.75
CA CYS A 262 32.13 8.28 -1.99
C CYS A 262 31.41 7.08 -1.36
N VAL A 263 31.20 6.01 -2.13
CA VAL A 263 30.60 4.77 -1.61
C VAL A 263 31.44 4.15 -0.48
N ALA A 264 32.77 4.18 -0.62
CA ALA A 264 33.68 3.66 0.42
C ALA A 264 33.65 4.52 1.70
N ALA A 265 33.51 5.84 1.59
CA ALA A 265 33.37 6.72 2.75
C ALA A 265 32.04 6.47 3.47
N ASN A 266 30.94 6.37 2.76
CA ASN A 266 29.63 6.04 3.33
C ASN A 266 29.63 4.67 4.02
N ARG A 267 30.30 3.67 3.43
CA ARG A 267 30.44 2.34 4.04
C ARG A 267 31.20 2.37 5.38
N ARG A 268 32.25 3.20 5.48
CA ARG A 268 32.99 3.39 6.75
C ARG A 268 32.10 3.95 7.82
N LEU A 269 31.35 5.00 7.53
CA LEU A 269 30.40 5.58 8.48
C LEU A 269 29.37 4.55 8.96
N GLY A 270 28.84 3.73 8.05
CA GLY A 270 27.90 2.66 8.40
C GLY A 270 28.49 1.52 9.23
N GLN A 271 29.81 1.44 9.37
CA GLN A 271 30.48 0.47 10.26
C GLN A 271 30.70 1.03 11.69
N GLU A 272 30.52 2.33 11.88
CA GLU A 272 30.66 3.02 13.17
C GLU A 272 29.30 3.13 13.92
N ILE A 273 28.21 2.82 13.24
CA ILE A 273 26.83 2.73 13.75
C ILE A 273 26.51 1.29 14.17
#